data_5a775d85382def6de59f89e9809d2e89
#
_entry.id   5a775d85382def6de59f89e9809d2e89
#
_cell.length_a   1.000
_cell.length_b   1.000
_cell.length_c   1.000
_cell.angle_alpha   90.00
_cell.angle_beta   90.00
_cell.angle_gamma   90.00
#
_symmetry.space_group_name_H-M   'P 1'
#
loop_
_entity.id
_entity.type
_entity.pdbx_description
1 polymer ?
#
loop_
_entity_poly.entity_id
_entity_poly.type
_entity_poly.pdbx_seq_one_letter_code
_entity_poly.pdbx_strand_id
1 'polypeptide(L)'
;YDLGRVGRYKINKKLRLTVPDEVRTLTHEDVLSTIDYLINLELDIGGASLDDIDHLGNRRVRSVGELLQNQVRVGLNRLERIIKERMTVGETDSLTPAQLVNPKPLVAAIKEFFGSSQLSQFMDQTNPLAELTHKRRISALGPGGLTRERAGFAVRDIHPSHYGRL
;
A
#
# COMPACT_ATOMS: atom_id res chain seq x y z
N TYR A 1 13.69 2.73 1.61
CA TYR A 1 12.26 2.53 1.91
C TYR A 1 11.88 3.36 3.11
N ASP A 2 10.70 4.01 3.07
CA ASP A 2 10.12 4.75 4.19
C ASP A 2 9.20 3.82 4.98
N LEU A 3 9.51 3.61 6.24
CA LEU A 3 8.72 2.77 7.15
C LEU A 3 7.40 3.44 7.55
N GLY A 4 7.31 4.76 7.47
CA GLY A 4 6.24 5.53 8.08
C GLY A 4 6.27 5.43 9.62
N ARG A 5 5.42 6.19 10.28
CA ARG A 5 5.33 6.18 11.76
C ARG A 5 4.87 4.82 12.31
N VAL A 6 3.88 4.21 11.65
CA VAL A 6 3.32 2.92 12.09
C VAL A 6 4.35 1.79 11.94
N GLY A 7 5.12 1.79 10.84
CA GLY A 7 6.19 0.80 10.64
C GLY A 7 7.29 0.94 11.70
N ARG A 8 7.75 2.17 11.97
CA ARG A 8 8.75 2.43 13.02
C ARG A 8 8.25 1.98 14.39
N TYR A 9 7.03 2.35 14.76
CA TYR A 9 6.43 1.92 16.01
C TYR A 9 6.37 0.38 16.15
N LYS A 10 5.95 -0.32 15.08
CA LYS A 10 5.88 -1.79 15.09
C LYS A 10 7.25 -2.45 15.25
N ILE A 11 8.28 -1.96 14.54
CA ILE A 11 9.66 -2.45 14.66
C ILE A 11 10.18 -2.21 16.08
N ASN A 12 10.06 -1.00 16.59
CA ASN A 12 10.49 -0.65 17.95
C ASN A 12 9.84 -1.55 18.99
N LYS A 13 8.52 -1.76 18.88
CA LYS A 13 7.78 -2.61 19.79
C LYS A 13 8.20 -4.09 19.70
N LYS A 14 8.41 -4.61 18.49
CA LYS A 14 8.74 -6.01 18.26
C LYS A 14 10.18 -6.34 18.71
N LEU A 15 11.12 -5.46 18.37
CA LEU A 15 12.55 -5.63 18.65
C LEU A 15 12.98 -4.95 19.95
N ARG A 16 12.07 -4.32 20.69
CA ARG A 16 12.33 -3.58 21.94
C ARG A 16 13.36 -2.46 21.76
N LEU A 17 13.31 -1.76 20.63
CA LEU A 17 14.18 -0.64 20.30
C LEU A 17 13.59 0.69 20.78
N THR A 18 14.47 1.66 21.05
CA THR A 18 14.09 3.02 21.47
C THR A 18 14.40 4.07 20.42
N VAL A 19 14.40 3.69 19.13
CA VAL A 19 14.66 4.64 18.04
C VAL A 19 13.49 5.62 17.90
N PRO A 20 13.77 6.95 17.75
CA PRO A 20 12.71 7.95 17.61
C PRO A 20 11.77 7.66 16.42
N ASP A 21 10.47 7.93 16.58
CA ASP A 21 9.45 7.70 15.55
C ASP A 21 9.63 8.57 14.30
N GLU A 22 10.45 9.60 14.38
CA GLU A 22 10.80 10.46 13.26
C GLU A 22 11.77 9.81 12.28
N VAL A 23 12.57 8.83 12.75
CA VAL A 23 13.51 8.08 11.93
C VAL A 23 12.77 7.02 11.13
N ARG A 24 12.45 7.33 9.88
CA ARG A 24 11.65 6.48 8.98
C ARG A 24 12.46 5.51 8.12
N THR A 25 13.78 5.62 8.18
CA THR A 25 14.69 4.72 7.46
C THR A 25 15.20 3.64 8.41
N LEU A 26 15.56 2.48 7.85
CA LEU A 26 16.19 1.41 8.62
C LEU A 26 17.58 1.84 9.07
N THR A 27 17.88 1.61 10.33
CA THR A 27 19.21 1.82 10.93
C THR A 27 20.00 0.52 10.99
N HIS A 28 21.31 0.58 11.21
CA HIS A 28 22.12 -0.63 11.42
C HIS A 28 21.67 -1.42 12.64
N GLU A 29 21.23 -0.75 13.68
CA GLU A 29 20.69 -1.37 14.89
C GLU A 29 19.40 -2.17 14.59
N ASP A 30 18.50 -1.62 13.76
CA ASP A 30 17.30 -2.35 13.32
C ASP A 30 17.65 -3.66 12.63
N VAL A 31 18.66 -3.65 11.75
CA VAL A 31 19.10 -4.85 11.01
C VAL A 31 19.70 -5.89 11.94
N LEU A 32 20.62 -5.48 12.81
CA LEU A 32 21.26 -6.40 13.77
C LEU A 32 20.24 -7.02 14.72
N SER A 33 19.34 -6.19 15.27
CA SER A 33 18.29 -6.67 16.18
C SER A 33 17.29 -7.59 15.48
N THR A 34 17.03 -7.37 14.20
CA THR A 34 16.17 -8.27 13.40
C THR A 34 16.83 -9.62 13.21
N ILE A 35 18.16 -9.66 12.94
CA ILE A 35 18.91 -10.90 12.80
C ILE A 35 18.93 -11.65 14.13
N ASP A 36 19.20 -10.96 15.23
CA ASP A 36 19.18 -11.55 16.58
C ASP A 36 17.79 -12.13 16.91
N TYR A 37 16.72 -11.38 16.59
CA TYR A 37 15.35 -11.85 16.77
C TYR A 37 15.05 -13.12 15.95
N LEU A 38 15.54 -13.20 14.71
CA LEU A 38 15.37 -14.38 13.86
C LEU A 38 16.13 -15.59 14.41
N ILE A 39 17.34 -15.39 14.92
CA ILE A 39 18.11 -16.46 15.57
C ILE A 39 17.37 -16.95 16.83
N ASN A 40 16.89 -16.04 17.66
CA ASN A 40 16.13 -16.39 18.86
C ASN A 40 14.82 -17.11 18.53
N LEU A 41 14.17 -16.77 17.42
CA LEU A 41 12.98 -17.45 16.94
C LEU A 41 13.28 -18.89 16.51
N GLU A 42 14.38 -19.12 15.79
CA GLU A 42 14.80 -20.46 15.34
C GLU A 42 15.21 -21.36 16.51
N LEU A 43 15.84 -20.77 17.52
CA LEU A 43 16.28 -21.50 18.73
C LEU A 43 15.18 -21.63 19.80
N ASP A 44 14.01 -21.05 19.58
CA ASP A 44 12.90 -20.98 20.56
C ASP A 44 13.33 -20.38 21.91
N ILE A 45 14.17 -19.36 21.85
CA ILE A 45 14.75 -18.67 23.01
C ILE A 45 14.16 -17.26 23.13
N GLY A 46 14.07 -16.73 24.35
CA GLY A 46 13.79 -15.33 24.60
C GLY A 46 12.35 -14.87 24.38
N GLY A 47 11.39 -15.79 24.16
CA GLY A 47 9.98 -15.46 23.93
C GLY A 47 9.73 -14.81 22.56
N ALA A 48 10.63 -15.05 21.59
CA ALA A 48 10.38 -14.69 20.20
C ALA A 48 9.19 -15.48 19.67
N SER A 49 8.29 -14.85 18.95
CA SER A 49 7.08 -15.48 18.43
C SER A 49 6.82 -15.08 16.99
N LEU A 50 6.31 -16.00 16.21
CA LEU A 50 5.79 -15.71 14.87
C LEU A 50 4.55 -14.80 14.98
N ASP A 51 4.44 -13.87 14.05
CA ASP A 51 3.24 -13.06 13.92
C ASP A 51 2.17 -13.83 13.15
N ASP A 52 0.93 -13.74 13.61
CA ASP A 52 -0.21 -14.24 12.88
C ASP A 52 -0.51 -13.31 11.69
N ILE A 53 -0.28 -13.82 10.48
CA ILE A 53 -0.46 -13.08 9.23
C ILE A 53 -1.93 -12.73 8.99
N ASP A 54 -2.85 -13.59 9.43
CA ASP A 54 -4.29 -13.43 9.17
C ASP A 54 -4.99 -12.56 10.21
N HIS A 55 -4.30 -12.23 11.31
CA HIS A 55 -4.82 -11.31 12.31
C HIS A 55 -5.01 -9.92 11.72
N LEU A 56 -6.22 -9.35 11.82
CA LEU A 56 -6.56 -8.05 11.24
C LEU A 56 -5.76 -6.88 11.84
N GLY A 57 -5.15 -7.04 12.99
CA GLY A 57 -4.18 -6.09 13.55
C GLY A 57 -2.88 -5.98 12.74
N ASN A 58 -2.51 -7.02 11.99
CA ASN A 58 -1.33 -7.08 11.15
C ASN A 58 -1.63 -6.77 9.68
N ARG A 59 -2.90 -6.69 9.30
CA ARG A 59 -3.36 -6.34 7.95
C ARG A 59 -3.81 -4.88 7.91
N ARG A 60 -3.15 -4.09 7.07
CA ARG A 60 -3.47 -2.68 6.90
C ARG A 60 -4.57 -2.50 5.83
N VAL A 61 -5.56 -1.69 6.14
CA VAL A 61 -6.58 -1.27 5.18
C VAL A 61 -6.10 -0.01 4.46
N ARG A 62 -6.08 -0.04 3.13
CA ARG A 62 -5.78 1.13 2.29
C ARG A 62 -7.07 1.86 1.97
N SER A 63 -7.11 3.15 2.28
CA SER A 63 -8.24 4.01 1.95
C SER A 63 -8.24 4.41 0.47
N VAL A 64 -9.36 4.94 0.01
CA VAL A 64 -9.51 5.45 -1.37
C VAL A 64 -8.47 6.52 -1.69
N GLY A 65 -8.16 7.40 -0.73
CA GLY A 65 -7.16 8.45 -0.91
C GLY A 65 -5.78 7.89 -1.23
N GLU A 66 -5.35 6.82 -0.56
CA GLU A 66 -4.07 6.16 -0.83
C GLU A 66 -4.05 5.47 -2.20
N LEU A 67 -5.14 4.80 -2.56
CA LEU A 67 -5.27 4.17 -3.87
C LEU A 67 -5.19 5.21 -5.00
N LEU A 68 -5.87 6.34 -4.83
CA LEU A 68 -5.84 7.44 -5.78
C LEU A 68 -4.45 8.08 -5.85
N GLN A 69 -3.79 8.30 -4.71
CA GLN A 69 -2.41 8.80 -4.65
C GLN A 69 -1.45 7.92 -5.46
N ASN A 70 -1.59 6.60 -5.35
CA ASN A 70 -0.76 5.68 -6.12
C ASN A 70 -1.01 5.82 -7.63
N GLN A 71 -2.25 6.01 -8.07
CA GLN A 71 -2.55 6.24 -9.48
C GLN A 71 -2.04 7.59 -9.99
N VAL A 72 -2.14 8.63 -9.19
CA VAL A 72 -1.53 9.94 -9.50
C VAL A 72 -0.02 9.79 -9.64
N ARG A 73 0.64 9.06 -8.73
CA ARG A 73 2.08 8.78 -8.82
C ARG A 73 2.47 8.07 -10.11
N VAL A 74 1.70 7.05 -10.52
CA VAL A 74 1.92 6.34 -11.79
C VAL A 74 1.77 7.30 -12.98
N GLY A 75 0.74 8.15 -12.96
CA GLY A 75 0.52 9.17 -14.00
C GLY A 75 1.66 10.18 -14.07
N LEU A 76 2.15 10.64 -12.92
CA LEU A 76 3.30 11.57 -12.84
C LEU A 76 4.61 10.93 -13.34
N ASN A 77 4.86 9.69 -13.00
CA ASN A 77 6.06 8.98 -13.51
C ASN A 77 6.00 8.80 -15.03
N ARG A 78 4.82 8.53 -15.60
CA ARG A 78 4.62 8.51 -17.06
C ARG A 78 4.86 9.88 -17.68
N LEU A 79 4.37 10.94 -17.04
CA LEU A 79 4.58 12.33 -17.47
C LEU A 79 6.05 12.72 -17.43
N GLU A 80 6.74 12.42 -16.34
CA GLU A 80 8.18 12.68 -16.17
C GLU A 80 9.00 12.03 -17.28
N ARG A 81 8.71 10.76 -17.61
CA ARG A 81 9.40 10.07 -18.70
C ARG A 81 9.21 10.76 -20.04
N ILE A 82 7.97 11.16 -20.36
CA ILE A 82 7.66 11.87 -21.61
C ILE A 82 8.36 13.21 -21.68
N ILE A 83 8.42 13.95 -20.56
CA ILE A 83 9.14 15.23 -20.50
C ILE A 83 10.62 15.02 -20.75
N LYS A 84 11.25 14.03 -20.11
CA LYS A 84 12.66 13.70 -20.32
C LYS A 84 12.95 13.33 -21.77
N GLU A 85 12.12 12.49 -22.38
CA GLU A 85 12.23 12.12 -23.79
C GLU A 85 12.14 13.34 -24.71
N ARG A 86 11.21 14.27 -24.47
CA ARG A 86 11.06 15.50 -25.24
C ARG A 86 12.24 16.46 -25.07
N MET A 87 12.78 16.57 -23.86
CA MET A 87 13.95 17.39 -23.60
C MET A 87 15.21 16.86 -24.30
N THR A 88 15.31 15.54 -24.49
CA THR A 88 16.44 14.91 -25.16
C THR A 88 16.37 15.08 -26.70
N VAL A 89 15.17 15.09 -27.27
CA VAL A 89 14.97 15.14 -28.74
C VAL A 89 14.75 16.56 -29.25
N GLY A 90 14.29 17.49 -28.39
CA GLY A 90 13.97 18.85 -28.79
C GLY A 90 15.15 19.81 -28.80
N GLU A 91 15.11 20.81 -29.68
CA GLU A 91 16.02 21.94 -29.64
C GLU A 91 15.74 22.76 -28.37
N THR A 92 16.72 22.80 -27.48
CA THR A 92 16.61 23.35 -26.11
C THR A 92 16.24 24.85 -26.09
N ASP A 93 16.61 25.60 -27.13
CA ASP A 93 16.49 27.07 -27.16
C ASP A 93 15.06 27.59 -27.43
N SER A 94 14.15 26.72 -27.92
CA SER A 94 12.78 27.08 -28.27
C SER A 94 11.69 26.47 -27.37
N LEU A 95 12.07 25.63 -26.37
CA LEU A 95 11.14 24.89 -25.54
C LEU A 95 10.57 25.72 -24.39
N THR A 96 9.26 25.85 -24.33
CA THR A 96 8.56 26.43 -23.18
C THR A 96 8.01 25.35 -22.25
N PRO A 97 7.91 25.58 -20.93
CA PRO A 97 7.32 24.61 -20.00
C PRO A 97 5.90 24.15 -20.39
N ALA A 98 5.09 25.05 -20.97
CA ALA A 98 3.73 24.74 -21.41
C ALA A 98 3.70 23.75 -22.59
N GLN A 99 4.72 23.73 -23.44
CA GLN A 99 4.83 22.79 -24.55
C GLN A 99 5.36 21.42 -24.11
N LEU A 100 6.19 21.40 -23.05
CA LEU A 100 6.74 20.18 -22.49
C LEU A 100 5.74 19.37 -21.70
N VAL A 101 4.93 20.07 -20.88
CA VAL A 101 4.01 19.42 -19.94
C VAL A 101 2.68 19.11 -20.64
N ASN A 102 2.38 17.82 -20.80
CA ASN A 102 1.12 17.33 -21.32
C ASN A 102 0.34 16.61 -20.21
N PRO A 103 -0.80 17.11 -19.74
CA PRO A 103 -1.55 16.49 -18.64
C PRO A 103 -2.27 15.18 -19.03
N LYS A 104 -2.32 14.82 -20.32
CA LYS A 104 -3.06 13.64 -20.80
C LYS A 104 -2.68 12.33 -20.10
N PRO A 105 -1.41 11.99 -19.85
CA PRO A 105 -1.03 10.76 -19.16
C PRO A 105 -1.56 10.67 -17.73
N LEU A 106 -1.58 11.78 -17.01
CA LEU A 106 -2.13 11.86 -15.66
C LEU A 106 -3.65 11.65 -15.67
N VAL A 107 -4.35 12.37 -16.55
CA VAL A 107 -5.80 12.24 -16.72
C VAL A 107 -6.17 10.82 -17.15
N ALA A 108 -5.39 10.21 -18.04
CA ALA A 108 -5.60 8.83 -18.47
C ALA A 108 -5.45 7.82 -17.31
N ALA A 109 -4.44 7.97 -16.45
CA ALA A 109 -4.25 7.11 -15.28
C ALA A 109 -5.41 7.20 -14.29
N ILE A 110 -5.93 8.41 -14.05
CA ILE A 110 -7.09 8.61 -13.16
C ILE A 110 -8.37 8.01 -13.79
N LYS A 111 -8.60 8.24 -15.09
CA LYS A 111 -9.74 7.64 -15.80
C LYS A 111 -9.67 6.10 -15.84
N GLU A 112 -8.48 5.54 -16.02
CA GLU A 112 -8.24 4.10 -15.97
C GLU A 112 -8.63 3.53 -14.59
N PHE A 113 -8.26 4.23 -13.50
CA PHE A 113 -8.62 3.81 -12.15
C PHE A 113 -10.15 3.77 -11.94
N PHE A 114 -10.86 4.83 -12.31
CA PHE A 114 -12.32 4.88 -12.11
C PHE A 114 -13.11 4.03 -13.11
N GLY A 115 -12.60 3.79 -14.30
CA GLY A 115 -13.30 3.07 -15.37
C GLY A 115 -13.04 1.56 -15.41
N SER A 116 -11.85 1.12 -15.03
CA SER A 116 -11.43 -0.29 -15.20
C SER A 116 -10.84 -0.95 -13.95
N SER A 117 -10.71 -0.21 -12.83
CA SER A 117 -10.21 -0.80 -11.59
C SER A 117 -11.23 -1.76 -10.99
N GLN A 118 -10.75 -2.90 -10.52
CA GLN A 118 -11.57 -3.89 -9.82
C GLN A 118 -12.19 -3.34 -8.50
N LEU A 119 -11.58 -2.31 -7.91
CA LEU A 119 -12.03 -1.69 -6.67
C LEU A 119 -13.03 -0.55 -6.91
N SER A 120 -13.08 0.01 -8.12
CA SER A 120 -14.06 1.02 -8.50
C SER A 120 -15.28 0.31 -9.09
N GLN A 121 -16.39 0.36 -8.38
CA GLN A 121 -17.62 -0.34 -8.72
C GLN A 121 -18.81 0.61 -8.66
N PHE A 122 -19.87 0.27 -9.38
CA PHE A 122 -21.15 0.95 -9.21
C PHE A 122 -21.70 0.72 -7.80
N MET A 123 -22.17 1.80 -7.17
CA MET A 123 -22.79 1.70 -5.85
C MET A 123 -24.15 1.01 -5.95
N ASP A 124 -24.39 0.07 -5.05
CA ASP A 124 -25.72 -0.53 -4.89
C ASP A 124 -26.65 0.48 -4.22
N GLN A 125 -27.70 0.88 -4.95
CA GLN A 125 -28.69 1.88 -4.52
C GLN A 125 -30.10 1.30 -4.37
N THR A 126 -30.22 0.00 -4.17
CA THR A 126 -31.53 -0.69 -4.04
C THR A 126 -32.31 -0.17 -2.84
N ASN A 127 -31.65 0.04 -1.69
CA ASN A 127 -32.20 0.65 -0.50
C ASN A 127 -31.07 1.35 0.30
N PRO A 128 -31.40 2.23 1.27
CA PRO A 128 -30.38 2.93 2.06
C PRO A 128 -29.45 2.00 2.84
N LEU A 129 -29.91 0.85 3.28
CA LEU A 129 -29.09 -0.12 4.02
C LEU A 129 -28.07 -0.81 3.09
N ALA A 130 -28.48 -1.20 1.88
CA ALA A 130 -27.57 -1.76 0.87
C ALA A 130 -26.48 -0.77 0.49
N GLU A 131 -26.83 0.50 0.34
CA GLU A 131 -25.90 1.60 0.07
C GLU A 131 -24.86 1.76 1.19
N LEU A 132 -25.32 1.78 2.44
CA LEU A 132 -24.44 1.86 3.61
C LEU A 132 -23.49 0.65 3.70
N THR A 133 -24.00 -0.55 3.49
CA THR A 133 -23.22 -1.79 3.50
C THR A 133 -22.14 -1.78 2.42
N HIS A 134 -22.49 -1.30 1.22
CA HIS A 134 -21.53 -1.20 0.13
C HIS A 134 -20.40 -0.19 0.43
N LYS A 135 -20.73 0.96 1.03
CA LYS A 135 -19.73 1.96 1.45
C LYS A 135 -18.77 1.45 2.53
N ARG A 136 -19.24 0.55 3.40
CA ARG A 136 -18.44 -0.02 4.49
C ARG A 136 -17.68 -1.30 4.11
N ARG A 137 -17.80 -1.77 2.88
CA ARG A 137 -17.13 -2.98 2.42
C ARG A 137 -15.60 -2.81 2.40
N ILE A 138 -14.90 -3.79 2.98
CA ILE A 138 -13.44 -3.92 2.88
C ILE A 138 -13.17 -5.08 1.92
N SER A 139 -12.38 -4.84 0.88
CA SER A 139 -12.03 -5.85 -0.12
C SER A 139 -10.58 -6.30 0.04
N ALA A 140 -10.33 -7.60 -0.09
CA ALA A 140 -8.98 -8.17 -0.16
C ALA A 140 -8.44 -8.20 -1.60
N LEU A 141 -9.26 -7.85 -2.59
CA LEU A 141 -8.93 -7.88 -4.01
C LEU A 141 -8.17 -6.61 -4.44
N GLY A 142 -7.68 -6.62 -5.67
CA GLY A 142 -7.04 -5.47 -6.30
C GLY A 142 -5.53 -5.57 -6.39
N PRO A 143 -4.84 -4.51 -6.87
CA PRO A 143 -3.39 -4.49 -7.02
C PRO A 143 -2.66 -4.70 -5.70
N GLY A 144 -1.79 -5.71 -5.64
CA GLY A 144 -1.09 -6.12 -4.42
C GLY A 144 -1.96 -6.88 -3.41
N GLY A 145 -3.20 -7.21 -3.77
CA GLY A 145 -4.12 -8.01 -2.98
C GLY A 145 -4.15 -9.48 -3.39
N LEU A 146 -5.18 -10.16 -2.91
CA LEU A 146 -5.41 -11.58 -3.16
C LEU A 146 -5.98 -11.80 -4.57
N THR A 147 -5.46 -12.79 -5.29
CA THR A 147 -6.05 -13.30 -6.53
C THR A 147 -6.78 -14.61 -6.25
N ARG A 148 -7.76 -14.97 -7.10
CA ARG A 148 -8.51 -16.22 -6.97
C ARG A 148 -7.61 -17.45 -6.89
N GLU A 149 -6.54 -17.47 -7.65
CA GLU A 149 -5.59 -18.58 -7.74
C GLU A 149 -4.74 -18.72 -6.46
N ARG A 150 -4.49 -17.61 -5.76
CA ARG A 150 -3.71 -17.56 -4.51
C ARG A 150 -4.55 -17.74 -3.25
N ALA A 151 -5.87 -17.78 -3.39
CA ALA A 151 -6.80 -17.98 -2.29
C ALA A 151 -6.87 -19.46 -1.89
N GLY A 152 -5.93 -19.91 -1.05
CA GLY A 152 -5.99 -21.24 -0.42
C GLY A 152 -7.06 -21.33 0.66
N PHE A 153 -7.22 -22.51 1.26
CA PHE A 153 -8.22 -22.75 2.31
C PHE A 153 -8.00 -21.86 3.54
N ALA A 154 -6.77 -21.69 4.00
CA ALA A 154 -6.44 -20.87 5.17
C ALA A 154 -6.84 -19.39 5.01
N VAL A 155 -6.77 -18.85 3.78
CA VAL A 155 -7.13 -17.46 3.50
C VAL A 155 -8.66 -17.27 3.41
N ARG A 156 -9.42 -18.34 3.19
CA ARG A 156 -10.89 -18.33 3.14
C ARG A 156 -11.53 -18.47 4.52
N ASP A 157 -10.77 -18.92 5.51
CA ASP A 157 -11.24 -18.99 6.88
C ASP A 157 -11.30 -17.59 7.49
N ILE A 158 -12.37 -17.36 8.26
CA ILE A 158 -12.55 -16.08 8.95
C ILE A 158 -11.76 -16.12 10.25
N HIS A 159 -10.75 -15.28 10.36
CA HIS A 159 -9.99 -15.15 11.60
C HIS A 159 -10.87 -14.55 12.72
N PRO A 160 -10.78 -15.02 13.97
CA PRO A 160 -11.59 -14.50 15.09
C PRO A 160 -11.48 -12.98 15.30
N SER A 161 -10.33 -12.37 15.00
CA SER A 161 -10.13 -10.92 15.05
C SER A 161 -11.06 -10.13 14.11
N HIS A 162 -11.62 -10.78 13.09
CA HIS A 162 -12.58 -10.16 12.18
C HIS A 162 -13.85 -9.70 12.93
N TYR A 163 -14.35 -10.53 13.84
CA TYR A 163 -15.54 -10.22 14.64
C TYR A 163 -15.28 -9.11 15.68
N GLY A 164 -14.04 -8.93 16.10
CA GLY A 164 -13.69 -7.86 17.03
C GLY A 164 -13.50 -6.49 16.36
N ARG A 165 -13.31 -6.46 15.03
CA ARG A 165 -13.05 -5.24 14.28
C ARG A 165 -14.24 -4.73 13.47
N LEU A 166 -15.10 -5.60 13.02
CA LEU A 166 -16.31 -5.39 12.25
C LEU A 166 -17.53 -5.78 13.09
#